data_10dcfd10176ae05803555294de952b35
#
_entry.id   10dcfd10176ae05803555294de952b35
#
_cell.length_a   1.000
_cell.length_b   1.000
_cell.length_c   1.000
_cell.angle_alpha   90.00
_cell.angle_beta   90.00
_cell.angle_gamma   90.00
#
_symmetry.space_group_name_H-M   'P 1'
#
loop_
_entity.id
_entity.type
_entity.pdbx_description
1 polymer ?
#
loop_
_entity_poly.entity_id
_entity_poly.type
_entity_poly.pdbx_seq_one_letter_code
_entity_poly.pdbx_strand_id
1 'polypeptide(L)'
;MLKNLLATKPVQDLTAAGESNDLRRTLGPAALTALGVGAVIGTGIFVLTGLAAANNAGPAIVLSFVIAGVGCAFAGLCYAEFAAMIPVSGSAYAYSYATLGEFIAWFIGWNLVLEYLFGAAGVAVGWSRYVVKLLEAFHINLPPALSNAPLDIAPGHGLVQTGAMLNLPAVLIIAVVTSILVAGVRQSSFVNSLIVAIKVAIVVLVIAFGAFYVSADNWRPFIPENSGEWGVYGWSGVLRAAGIVFFAYLGFDAVSTAAQEAKNPQRDVPIGILGSLVICTLLYVLMSGVLTGMLPYPRLNDAAPVAVALEAHPELLWLTIPVLIGAVAGLTSVMLVMMMAQSRIFNVSRWLAAAGVPRNASRMEDAGVLDRADGRLRRDHRRSVSAHTTRPACLDRHVDCFHHSLHWRAGAALRSA
;
A
#
# COMPACT_ATOMS: atom_id res chain seq x y z
N MET A 1 25.69 9.20 -24.56
CA MET A 1 24.51 9.45 -23.69
C MET A 1 23.56 8.26 -23.68
N LEU A 2 23.06 7.73 -24.79
CA LEU A 2 22.19 6.54 -24.84
C LEU A 2 22.78 5.28 -24.19
N LYS A 3 24.08 5.01 -24.34
CA LYS A 3 24.73 3.85 -23.69
C LYS A 3 24.68 3.89 -22.16
N ASN A 4 24.60 5.07 -21.54
CA ASN A 4 24.48 5.21 -20.08
C ASN A 4 23.05 5.02 -19.59
N LEU A 5 22.04 5.37 -20.40
CA LEU A 5 20.63 5.21 -20.06
C LEU A 5 20.17 3.75 -20.02
N LEU A 6 20.84 2.87 -20.78
CA LEU A 6 20.58 1.42 -20.78
C LEU A 6 21.62 0.63 -19.97
N ALA A 7 22.45 1.32 -19.17
CA ALA A 7 23.43 0.65 -18.33
C ALA A 7 22.72 -0.13 -17.22
N THR A 8 22.93 -1.44 -17.20
CA THR A 8 22.45 -2.32 -16.14
C THR A 8 23.46 -2.36 -15.00
N LYS A 9 22.98 -2.54 -13.78
CA LYS A 9 23.84 -2.71 -12.61
C LYS A 9 24.00 -4.19 -12.29
N PRO A 10 25.25 -4.69 -12.14
CA PRO A 10 25.47 -6.09 -11.78
C PRO A 10 24.73 -6.44 -10.48
N VAL A 11 24.13 -7.64 -10.44
CA VAL A 11 23.40 -8.13 -9.25
C VAL A 11 24.30 -8.14 -8.02
N GLN A 12 25.60 -8.44 -8.19
CA GLN A 12 26.59 -8.46 -7.12
C GLN A 12 26.74 -7.08 -6.43
N ASP A 13 26.72 -5.99 -7.21
CA ASP A 13 26.84 -4.63 -6.66
C ASP A 13 25.55 -4.24 -5.90
N LEU A 14 24.38 -4.71 -6.36
CA LEU A 14 23.10 -4.48 -5.69
C LEU A 14 23.01 -5.23 -4.37
N THR A 15 23.44 -6.50 -4.35
CA THR A 15 23.45 -7.32 -3.13
C THR A 15 24.48 -6.83 -2.12
N ALA A 16 25.68 -6.46 -2.56
CA ALA A 16 26.72 -5.89 -1.68
C ALA A 16 26.27 -4.56 -1.04
N ALA A 17 25.58 -3.70 -1.82
CA ALA A 17 24.99 -2.49 -1.28
C ALA A 17 23.85 -2.78 -0.27
N GLY A 18 23.14 -3.88 -0.43
CA GLY A 18 22.13 -4.37 0.49
C GLY A 18 22.70 -4.96 1.78
N GLU A 19 23.83 -5.63 1.71
CA GLU A 19 24.50 -6.24 2.87
C GLU A 19 25.15 -5.20 3.82
N SER A 20 25.46 -4.01 3.33
CA SER A 20 26.00 -2.91 4.14
C SER A 20 24.94 -2.29 5.09
N ASN A 21 23.67 -2.63 4.96
CA ASN A 21 22.60 -2.19 5.86
C ASN A 21 22.51 -3.15 7.06
N ASP A 22 22.73 -2.66 8.27
CA ASP A 22 22.59 -3.37 9.57
C ASP A 22 21.12 -3.77 9.91
N LEU A 23 20.33 -4.18 8.92
CA LEU A 23 18.97 -4.66 9.16
C LEU A 23 19.00 -6.09 9.72
N ARG A 24 18.40 -6.27 10.90
CA ARG A 24 18.33 -7.61 11.53
C ARG A 24 17.38 -8.50 10.75
N ARG A 25 17.85 -9.65 10.29
CA ARG A 25 17.05 -10.69 9.62
C ARG A 25 16.18 -11.43 10.64
N THR A 26 14.96 -10.95 10.86
CA THR A 26 14.04 -11.48 11.87
C THR A 26 12.78 -12.11 11.29
N LEU A 27 12.41 -11.75 10.04
CA LEU A 27 11.15 -12.16 9.43
C LEU A 27 11.26 -13.55 8.81
N GLY A 28 10.43 -14.47 9.26
CA GLY A 28 10.21 -15.78 8.64
C GLY A 28 9.04 -15.73 7.64
N PRO A 29 8.76 -16.87 6.93
CA PRO A 29 7.74 -16.91 5.87
C PRO A 29 6.35 -16.53 6.37
N ALA A 30 5.94 -16.97 7.56
CA ALA A 30 4.65 -16.61 8.15
C ALA A 30 4.54 -15.10 8.43
N ALA A 31 5.61 -14.47 8.94
CA ALA A 31 5.63 -13.02 9.20
C ALA A 31 5.58 -12.21 7.89
N LEU A 32 6.25 -12.68 6.83
CA LEU A 32 6.20 -12.07 5.50
C LEU A 32 4.83 -12.24 4.85
N THR A 33 4.21 -13.42 4.97
CA THR A 33 2.81 -13.63 4.54
C THR A 33 1.86 -12.72 5.30
N ALA A 34 2.01 -12.60 6.62
CA ALA A 34 1.20 -11.68 7.43
C ALA A 34 1.43 -10.22 7.02
N LEU A 35 2.67 -9.82 6.70
CA LEU A 35 2.97 -8.49 6.16
C LEU A 35 2.23 -8.24 4.85
N GLY A 36 2.26 -9.20 3.91
CA GLY A 36 1.55 -9.12 2.64
C GLY A 36 0.03 -9.06 2.82
N VAL A 37 -0.55 -9.97 3.60
CA VAL A 37 -1.97 -9.94 3.96
C VAL A 37 -2.31 -8.60 4.62
N GLY A 38 -1.42 -8.10 5.49
CA GLY A 38 -1.53 -6.81 6.15
C GLY A 38 -1.57 -5.62 5.19
N ALA A 39 -0.77 -5.66 4.15
CA ALA A 39 -0.70 -4.62 3.13
C ALA A 39 -1.90 -4.66 2.16
N VAL A 40 -2.31 -5.87 1.77
CA VAL A 40 -3.35 -6.12 0.75
C VAL A 40 -4.76 -5.94 1.31
N ILE A 41 -5.08 -6.51 2.49
CA ILE A 41 -6.42 -6.36 3.09
C ILE A 41 -6.63 -4.92 3.58
N GLY A 42 -7.28 -4.11 2.76
CA GLY A 42 -7.56 -2.70 2.99
C GLY A 42 -8.87 -2.26 2.36
N THR A 43 -8.87 -1.12 1.67
CA THR A 43 -10.03 -0.59 0.95
C THR A 43 -10.60 -1.56 -0.08
N GLY A 44 -9.79 -2.48 -0.59
CA GLY A 44 -10.21 -3.50 -1.54
C GLY A 44 -11.40 -4.28 -1.03
N ILE A 45 -11.28 -4.89 0.16
CA ILE A 45 -12.34 -5.73 0.72
C ILE A 45 -13.44 -4.91 1.40
N PHE A 46 -13.08 -3.80 2.05
CA PHE A 46 -14.03 -3.02 2.83
C PHE A 46 -14.84 -2.01 2.01
N VAL A 47 -14.31 -1.52 0.88
CA VAL A 47 -14.92 -0.43 0.09
C VAL A 47 -15.16 -0.85 -1.36
N LEU A 48 -14.09 -1.25 -2.09
CA LEU A 48 -14.18 -1.47 -3.53
C LEU A 48 -15.08 -2.65 -3.89
N THR A 49 -15.19 -3.65 -3.02
CA THR A 49 -16.09 -4.80 -3.22
C THR A 49 -17.54 -4.36 -3.46
N GLY A 50 -18.07 -3.49 -2.60
CA GLY A 50 -19.44 -2.99 -2.74
C GLY A 50 -19.60 -2.03 -3.92
N LEU A 51 -18.69 -1.05 -4.05
CA LEU A 51 -18.75 -0.06 -5.12
C LEU A 51 -18.65 -0.69 -6.51
N ALA A 52 -17.72 -1.64 -6.71
CA ALA A 52 -17.55 -2.32 -7.99
C ALA A 52 -18.71 -3.30 -8.30
N ALA A 53 -19.31 -3.91 -7.27
CA ALA A 53 -20.51 -4.69 -7.43
C ALA A 53 -21.69 -3.80 -7.85
N ALA A 54 -21.90 -2.69 -7.15
CA ALA A 54 -23.04 -1.79 -7.39
C ALA A 54 -22.99 -1.11 -8.76
N ASN A 55 -21.82 -0.66 -9.19
CA ASN A 55 -21.70 0.19 -10.38
C ASN A 55 -21.25 -0.57 -11.64
N ASN A 56 -20.70 -1.79 -11.53
CA ASN A 56 -20.08 -2.45 -12.66
C ASN A 56 -20.49 -3.90 -12.86
N ALA A 57 -20.27 -4.79 -11.88
CA ALA A 57 -20.35 -6.23 -12.11
C ALA A 57 -21.60 -6.90 -11.54
N GLY A 58 -22.34 -6.24 -10.66
CA GLY A 58 -23.40 -6.89 -9.91
C GLY A 58 -22.86 -8.05 -9.05
N PRO A 59 -23.63 -9.14 -8.88
CA PRO A 59 -23.19 -10.34 -8.16
C PRO A 59 -21.95 -11.00 -8.79
N ALA A 60 -21.72 -10.81 -10.09
CA ALA A 60 -20.57 -11.35 -10.81
C ALA A 60 -19.23 -10.70 -10.43
N ILE A 61 -19.21 -9.77 -9.47
CA ILE A 61 -17.98 -9.21 -8.86
C ILE A 61 -17.05 -10.31 -8.34
N VAL A 62 -17.59 -11.45 -7.94
CA VAL A 62 -16.84 -12.67 -7.58
C VAL A 62 -15.90 -13.09 -8.71
N LEU A 63 -16.40 -13.11 -9.97
CA LEU A 63 -15.57 -13.43 -11.14
C LEU A 63 -14.51 -12.36 -11.39
N SER A 64 -14.83 -11.09 -11.13
CA SER A 64 -13.86 -9.99 -11.27
C SER A 64 -12.70 -10.16 -10.31
N PHE A 65 -12.92 -10.58 -9.06
CA PHE A 65 -11.85 -10.89 -8.11
C PHE A 65 -11.04 -12.12 -8.53
N VAL A 66 -11.65 -13.14 -9.10
CA VAL A 66 -10.93 -14.31 -9.62
C VAL A 66 -10.02 -13.88 -10.78
N ILE A 67 -10.55 -13.12 -11.76
CA ILE A 67 -9.77 -12.63 -12.91
C ILE A 67 -8.61 -11.75 -12.45
N ALA A 68 -8.86 -10.80 -11.56
CA ALA A 68 -7.83 -9.93 -11.00
C ALA A 68 -6.80 -10.74 -10.20
N GLY A 69 -7.24 -11.72 -9.38
CA GLY A 69 -6.38 -12.60 -8.60
C GLY A 69 -5.45 -13.45 -9.47
N VAL A 70 -5.95 -13.98 -10.59
CA VAL A 70 -5.14 -14.71 -11.57
C VAL A 70 -4.09 -13.78 -12.20
N GLY A 71 -4.48 -12.56 -12.60
CA GLY A 71 -3.54 -11.56 -13.09
C GLY A 71 -2.46 -11.21 -12.08
N CYS A 72 -2.85 -10.99 -10.83
CA CYS A 72 -1.91 -10.74 -9.73
C CYS A 72 -1.02 -11.95 -9.42
N ALA A 73 -1.51 -13.19 -9.59
CA ALA A 73 -0.70 -14.39 -9.39
C ALA A 73 0.45 -14.47 -10.41
N PHE A 74 0.21 -14.15 -11.68
CA PHE A 74 1.29 -14.07 -12.67
C PHE A 74 2.31 -12.99 -12.33
N ALA A 75 1.87 -11.79 -11.95
CA ALA A 75 2.77 -10.74 -11.48
C ALA A 75 3.53 -11.20 -10.23
N GLY A 76 2.86 -11.81 -9.26
CA GLY A 76 3.42 -12.32 -8.03
C GLY A 76 4.50 -13.39 -8.25
N LEU A 77 4.33 -14.27 -9.24
CA LEU A 77 5.35 -15.24 -9.64
C LEU A 77 6.62 -14.57 -10.16
N CYS A 78 6.48 -13.54 -11.02
CA CYS A 78 7.62 -12.74 -11.49
C CYS A 78 8.34 -12.04 -10.34
N TYR A 79 7.57 -11.42 -9.42
CA TYR A 79 8.14 -10.80 -8.22
C TYR A 79 8.84 -11.80 -7.31
N ALA A 80 8.28 -12.99 -7.14
CA ALA A 80 8.85 -14.05 -6.32
C ALA A 80 10.20 -14.53 -6.88
N GLU A 81 10.28 -14.71 -8.20
CA GLU A 81 11.53 -15.09 -8.89
C GLU A 81 12.61 -14.03 -8.73
N PHE A 82 12.27 -12.75 -9.04
CA PHE A 82 13.23 -11.66 -8.88
C PHE A 82 13.64 -11.45 -7.41
N ALA A 83 12.73 -11.57 -6.47
CA ALA A 83 13.03 -11.42 -5.04
C ALA A 83 13.96 -12.54 -4.53
N ALA A 84 13.87 -13.74 -5.11
CA ALA A 84 14.79 -14.83 -4.80
C ALA A 84 16.20 -14.61 -5.40
N MET A 85 16.27 -13.99 -6.58
CA MET A 85 17.54 -13.72 -7.28
C MET A 85 18.24 -12.47 -6.75
N ILE A 86 17.46 -11.42 -6.41
CA ILE A 86 17.94 -10.09 -6.03
C ILE A 86 17.27 -9.69 -4.71
N PRO A 87 17.71 -10.22 -3.56
CA PRO A 87 17.06 -9.98 -2.27
C PRO A 87 17.41 -8.61 -1.67
N VAL A 88 17.03 -7.54 -2.38
CA VAL A 88 17.21 -6.14 -1.95
C VAL A 88 15.87 -5.44 -1.77
N SER A 89 15.80 -4.43 -0.91
CA SER A 89 14.56 -3.71 -0.54
C SER A 89 14.01 -2.77 -1.61
N GLY A 90 14.50 -2.87 -2.85
CA GLY A 90 14.17 -1.93 -3.93
C GLY A 90 12.92 -2.30 -4.74
N SER A 91 12.25 -3.44 -4.48
CA SER A 91 11.11 -3.93 -5.26
C SER A 91 11.40 -3.91 -6.77
N ALA A 92 10.38 -3.68 -7.61
CA ALA A 92 10.50 -3.62 -9.07
C ALA A 92 11.53 -2.59 -9.58
N TYR A 93 11.82 -1.53 -8.83
CA TYR A 93 12.88 -0.58 -9.18
C TYR A 93 14.25 -1.27 -9.29
N ALA A 94 14.63 -2.05 -8.26
CA ALA A 94 15.91 -2.73 -8.24
C ALA A 94 16.00 -3.83 -9.30
N TYR A 95 14.89 -4.55 -9.52
CA TYR A 95 14.81 -5.61 -10.53
C TYR A 95 14.98 -5.04 -11.93
N SER A 96 14.33 -3.92 -12.22
CA SER A 96 14.42 -3.23 -13.51
C SER A 96 15.81 -2.65 -13.75
N TYR A 97 16.46 -2.15 -12.69
CA TYR A 97 17.82 -1.62 -12.81
C TYR A 97 18.84 -2.72 -13.12
N ALA A 98 18.64 -3.92 -12.56
CA ALA A 98 19.48 -5.08 -12.85
C ALA A 98 19.31 -5.61 -14.29
N THR A 99 18.10 -5.50 -14.87
CA THR A 99 17.72 -6.20 -16.10
C THR A 99 17.54 -5.29 -17.30
N LEU A 100 16.88 -4.13 -17.12
CA LEU A 100 16.43 -3.25 -18.21
C LEU A 100 17.23 -1.93 -18.30
N GLY A 101 17.99 -1.61 -17.26
CA GLY A 101 18.85 -0.44 -17.20
C GLY A 101 18.24 0.75 -16.48
N GLU A 102 19.05 1.80 -16.36
CA GLU A 102 18.81 2.96 -15.49
C GLU A 102 17.53 3.73 -15.84
N PHE A 103 17.28 3.97 -17.11
CA PHE A 103 16.12 4.76 -17.56
C PHE A 103 14.79 4.06 -17.21
N ILE A 104 14.71 2.76 -17.51
CA ILE A 104 13.50 1.97 -17.20
C ILE A 104 13.31 1.86 -15.68
N ALA A 105 14.40 1.65 -14.94
CA ALA A 105 14.35 1.64 -13.49
C ALA A 105 13.84 2.97 -12.92
N TRP A 106 14.32 4.10 -13.43
CA TRP A 106 13.85 5.43 -13.04
C TRP A 106 12.35 5.60 -13.31
N PHE A 107 11.88 5.21 -14.49
CA PHE A 107 10.48 5.28 -14.85
C PHE A 107 9.60 4.41 -13.93
N ILE A 108 10.03 3.17 -13.65
CA ILE A 108 9.34 2.26 -12.73
C ILE A 108 9.38 2.79 -11.30
N GLY A 109 10.49 3.35 -10.86
CA GLY A 109 10.60 3.99 -9.54
C GLY A 109 9.57 5.09 -9.34
N TRP A 110 9.36 5.96 -10.32
CA TRP A 110 8.30 6.98 -10.28
C TRP A 110 6.90 6.37 -10.26
N ASN A 111 6.65 5.31 -11.04
CA ASN A 111 5.36 4.61 -11.00
C ASN A 111 5.08 4.01 -9.62
N LEU A 112 6.07 3.38 -8.99
CA LEU A 112 5.93 2.86 -7.62
C LEU A 112 5.64 3.97 -6.60
N VAL A 113 6.31 5.12 -6.72
CA VAL A 113 6.02 6.28 -5.86
C VAL A 113 4.58 6.76 -6.02
N LEU A 114 4.09 6.85 -7.26
CA LEU A 114 2.71 7.22 -7.55
C LEU A 114 1.72 6.16 -7.05
N GLU A 115 2.02 4.89 -7.26
CA GLU A 115 1.22 3.77 -6.79
C GLU A 115 0.98 3.83 -5.28
N TYR A 116 2.04 3.93 -4.49
CA TYR A 116 1.91 4.03 -3.03
C TYR A 116 1.26 5.34 -2.58
N LEU A 117 1.49 6.46 -3.30
CA LEU A 117 0.86 7.74 -2.99
C LEU A 117 -0.65 7.67 -3.20
N PHE A 118 -1.10 7.21 -4.37
CA PHE A 118 -2.52 7.07 -4.67
C PHE A 118 -3.17 5.97 -3.83
N GLY A 119 -2.45 4.87 -3.59
CA GLY A 119 -2.88 3.81 -2.68
C GLY A 119 -3.15 4.34 -1.28
N ALA A 120 -2.19 5.04 -0.67
CA ALA A 120 -2.35 5.62 0.66
C ALA A 120 -3.49 6.66 0.70
N ALA A 121 -3.62 7.51 -0.32
CA ALA A 121 -4.70 8.50 -0.41
C ALA A 121 -6.08 7.83 -0.51
N GLY A 122 -6.23 6.80 -1.36
CA GLY A 122 -7.48 6.04 -1.49
C GLY A 122 -7.85 5.31 -0.20
N VAL A 123 -6.84 4.74 0.50
CA VAL A 123 -7.05 4.12 1.82
C VAL A 123 -7.49 5.16 2.85
N ALA A 124 -6.93 6.37 2.86
CA ALA A 124 -7.29 7.43 3.78
C ALA A 124 -8.74 7.91 3.56
N VAL A 125 -9.20 8.00 2.31
CA VAL A 125 -10.60 8.32 1.99
C VAL A 125 -11.53 7.21 2.47
N GLY A 126 -11.22 5.94 2.21
CA GLY A 126 -11.98 4.81 2.75
C GLY A 126 -12.01 4.80 4.27
N TRP A 127 -10.87 5.02 4.92
CA TRP A 127 -10.75 5.14 6.37
C TRP A 127 -11.65 6.24 6.94
N SER A 128 -11.66 7.41 6.32
CA SER A 128 -12.50 8.53 6.71
C SER A 128 -13.98 8.13 6.79
N ARG A 129 -14.46 7.37 5.81
CA ARG A 129 -15.86 6.93 5.77
C ARG A 129 -16.21 5.98 6.91
N TYR A 130 -15.31 5.03 7.22
CA TYR A 130 -15.50 4.13 8.34
C TYR A 130 -15.47 4.86 9.69
N VAL A 131 -14.63 5.90 9.82
CA VAL A 131 -14.62 6.74 11.02
C VAL A 131 -15.89 7.55 11.13
N VAL A 132 -16.38 8.15 10.04
CA VAL A 132 -17.67 8.89 10.06
C VAL A 132 -18.80 7.96 10.51
N LYS A 133 -18.92 6.77 9.92
CA LYS A 133 -19.90 5.75 10.33
C LYS A 133 -19.74 5.35 11.81
N LEU A 134 -18.50 5.18 12.28
CA LEU A 134 -18.23 4.86 13.68
C LEU A 134 -18.66 5.99 14.62
N LEU A 135 -18.41 7.25 14.25
CA LEU A 135 -18.84 8.41 15.03
C LEU A 135 -20.38 8.55 15.04
N GLU A 136 -21.04 8.31 13.90
CA GLU A 136 -22.50 8.26 13.81
C GLU A 136 -23.11 7.22 14.75
N ALA A 137 -22.49 6.03 14.88
CA ALA A 137 -22.91 5.02 15.83
C ALA A 137 -22.84 5.48 17.31
N PHE A 138 -21.99 6.48 17.59
CA PHE A 138 -21.92 7.15 18.91
C PHE A 138 -22.71 8.49 18.94
N HIS A 139 -23.58 8.74 17.97
CA HIS A 139 -24.39 9.96 17.85
C HIS A 139 -23.57 11.26 17.65
N ILE A 140 -22.33 11.12 17.15
CA ILE A 140 -21.45 12.24 16.80
C ILE A 140 -21.52 12.44 15.28
N ASN A 141 -22.23 13.47 14.83
CA ASN A 141 -22.39 13.77 13.41
C ASN A 141 -21.36 14.81 12.95
N LEU A 142 -20.48 14.43 12.03
CA LEU A 142 -19.58 15.37 11.37
C LEU A 142 -20.32 16.09 10.24
N PRO A 143 -20.13 17.43 10.10
CA PRO A 143 -20.71 18.17 8.98
C PRO A 143 -20.26 17.58 7.64
N PRO A 144 -21.16 17.38 6.64
CA PRO A 144 -20.82 16.87 5.32
C PRO A 144 -19.72 17.68 4.62
N ALA A 145 -19.64 18.98 4.92
CA ALA A 145 -18.60 19.87 4.40
C ALA A 145 -17.17 19.45 4.81
N LEU A 146 -17.01 18.74 5.93
CA LEU A 146 -15.71 18.30 6.47
C LEU A 146 -15.48 16.80 6.40
N SER A 147 -16.48 16.02 5.98
CA SER A 147 -16.41 14.56 5.95
C SER A 147 -16.36 13.98 4.53
N ASN A 148 -16.61 14.79 3.50
CA ASN A 148 -16.64 14.36 2.11
C ASN A 148 -15.48 14.94 1.31
N ALA A 149 -15.17 14.28 0.16
CA ALA A 149 -14.23 14.83 -0.80
C ALA A 149 -14.87 16.05 -1.54
N PRO A 150 -14.10 17.10 -1.86
CA PRO A 150 -14.61 18.26 -2.60
C PRO A 150 -15.09 17.93 -4.01
N LEU A 151 -14.48 16.91 -4.62
CA LEU A 151 -14.78 16.45 -5.97
C LEU A 151 -15.22 14.98 -5.91
N ASP A 152 -16.23 14.62 -6.67
CA ASP A 152 -16.70 13.26 -6.85
C ASP A 152 -16.93 12.98 -8.34
N ILE A 153 -16.97 11.70 -8.72
CA ILE A 153 -17.24 11.28 -10.09
C ILE A 153 -18.68 10.77 -10.15
N ALA A 154 -19.57 11.58 -10.70
CA ALA A 154 -20.95 11.16 -10.92
C ALA A 154 -21.07 10.39 -12.24
N PRO A 155 -21.75 9.23 -12.24
CA PRO A 155 -22.02 8.49 -13.47
C PRO A 155 -22.70 9.38 -14.54
N GLY A 156 -22.12 9.45 -15.73
CA GLY A 156 -22.66 10.26 -16.84
C GLY A 156 -22.37 11.78 -16.78
N HIS A 157 -21.88 12.32 -15.68
CA HIS A 157 -21.63 13.76 -15.51
C HIS A 157 -20.14 14.12 -15.30
N GLY A 158 -19.25 13.12 -15.18
CA GLY A 158 -17.83 13.34 -14.93
C GLY A 158 -17.54 13.86 -13.52
N LEU A 159 -16.56 14.76 -13.39
CA LEU A 159 -16.19 15.38 -12.11
C LEU A 159 -17.25 16.40 -11.67
N VAL A 160 -17.84 16.19 -10.50
CA VAL A 160 -18.87 17.06 -9.89
C VAL A 160 -18.34 17.60 -8.56
N GLN A 161 -18.64 18.87 -8.28
CA GLN A 161 -18.37 19.44 -6.97
C GLN A 161 -19.43 18.98 -5.97
N THR A 162 -18.99 18.38 -4.86
CA THR A 162 -19.88 17.88 -3.79
C THR A 162 -20.37 18.95 -2.84
N GLY A 163 -19.82 20.17 -2.91
CA GLY A 163 -20.04 21.23 -1.92
C GLY A 163 -19.24 21.03 -0.62
N ALA A 164 -18.47 19.97 -0.49
CA ALA A 164 -17.57 19.77 0.63
C ALA A 164 -16.30 20.62 0.47
N MET A 165 -15.75 21.08 1.59
CA MET A 165 -14.51 21.87 1.61
C MET A 165 -13.27 20.99 1.70
N LEU A 166 -13.33 19.98 2.57
CA LEU A 166 -12.17 19.13 2.90
C LEU A 166 -12.63 17.84 3.56
N ASN A 167 -11.99 16.73 3.20
CA ASN A 167 -12.13 15.48 3.97
C ASN A 167 -11.16 15.52 5.16
N LEU A 168 -11.59 16.15 6.26
CA LEU A 168 -10.78 16.38 7.45
C LEU A 168 -10.27 15.07 8.08
N PRO A 169 -11.09 14.00 8.29
CA PRO A 169 -10.58 12.75 8.85
C PRO A 169 -9.49 12.11 7.99
N ALA A 170 -9.60 12.18 6.66
CA ALA A 170 -8.58 11.64 5.76
C ALA A 170 -7.25 12.39 5.87
N VAL A 171 -7.29 13.73 5.97
CA VAL A 171 -6.08 14.55 6.17
C VAL A 171 -5.45 14.29 7.53
N LEU A 172 -6.27 14.20 8.58
CA LEU A 172 -5.79 13.94 9.94
C LEU A 172 -5.08 12.59 10.05
N ILE A 173 -5.64 11.52 9.48
CA ILE A 173 -4.99 10.21 9.57
C ILE A 173 -3.67 10.17 8.81
N ILE A 174 -3.57 10.80 7.63
CA ILE A 174 -2.31 10.91 6.90
C ILE A 174 -1.28 11.67 7.73
N ALA A 175 -1.67 12.78 8.38
CA ALA A 175 -0.78 13.56 9.23
C ALA A 175 -0.31 12.74 10.45
N VAL A 176 -1.21 11.99 11.10
CA VAL A 176 -0.88 11.11 12.23
C VAL A 176 0.10 10.02 11.80
N VAL A 177 -0.19 9.31 10.71
CA VAL A 177 0.67 8.23 10.20
C VAL A 177 2.03 8.79 9.80
N THR A 178 2.07 9.94 9.12
CA THR A 178 3.32 10.62 8.77
C THR A 178 4.13 10.96 10.02
N SER A 179 3.49 11.51 11.05
CA SER A 179 4.15 11.87 12.31
C SER A 179 4.74 10.64 13.02
N ILE A 180 4.03 9.52 13.03
CA ILE A 180 4.50 8.25 13.59
C ILE A 180 5.76 7.77 12.84
N LEU A 181 5.74 7.83 11.51
CA LEU A 181 6.88 7.41 10.68
C LEU A 181 8.09 8.33 10.86
N VAL A 182 7.87 9.66 10.91
CA VAL A 182 8.94 10.65 11.16
C VAL A 182 9.54 10.49 12.55
N ALA A 183 8.73 10.20 13.57
CA ALA A 183 9.20 9.90 14.93
C ALA A 183 10.05 8.61 15.00
N GLY A 184 10.15 7.85 13.90
CA GLY A 184 10.97 6.65 13.82
C GLY A 184 10.42 5.49 14.65
N VAL A 185 9.13 5.51 14.96
CA VAL A 185 8.47 4.41 15.67
C VAL A 185 8.51 3.17 14.79
N ARG A 186 9.40 2.25 15.11
CA ARG A 186 9.46 0.95 14.44
C ARG A 186 8.23 0.14 14.88
N GLN A 187 7.35 -0.15 13.94
CA GLN A 187 6.25 -1.06 14.21
C GLN A 187 6.83 -2.43 14.56
N SER A 188 6.54 -2.91 15.76
CA SER A 188 6.94 -4.26 16.13
C SER A 188 6.25 -5.28 15.20
N SER A 189 7.01 -6.26 14.72
CA SER A 189 6.46 -7.37 13.92
C SER A 189 5.29 -8.06 14.63
N PHE A 190 5.34 -8.12 15.95
CA PHE A 190 4.24 -8.67 16.77
C PHE A 190 2.98 -7.79 16.68
N VAL A 191 3.09 -6.47 16.83
CA VAL A 191 1.95 -5.54 16.74
C VAL A 191 1.33 -5.59 15.36
N ASN A 192 2.15 -5.59 14.30
CA ASN A 192 1.65 -5.73 12.94
C ASN A 192 0.90 -7.05 12.75
N SER A 193 1.48 -8.18 13.19
CA SER A 193 0.84 -9.49 13.08
C SER A 193 -0.47 -9.56 13.87
N LEU A 194 -0.54 -8.92 15.03
CA LEU A 194 -1.76 -8.85 15.84
C LEU A 194 -2.87 -8.06 15.12
N ILE A 195 -2.54 -6.89 14.55
CA ILE A 195 -3.50 -6.08 13.78
C ILE A 195 -3.99 -6.87 12.56
N VAL A 196 -3.08 -7.58 11.86
CA VAL A 196 -3.44 -8.43 10.73
C VAL A 196 -4.36 -9.57 11.16
N ALA A 197 -4.06 -10.23 12.28
CA ALA A 197 -4.92 -11.30 12.81
C ALA A 197 -6.33 -10.77 13.16
N ILE A 198 -6.43 -9.60 13.79
CA ILE A 198 -7.70 -8.97 14.13
C ILE A 198 -8.52 -8.67 12.86
N LYS A 199 -7.92 -8.02 11.83
CA LYS A 199 -8.66 -7.68 10.63
C LYS A 199 -9.07 -8.90 9.81
N VAL A 200 -8.23 -9.94 9.74
CA VAL A 200 -8.59 -11.21 9.11
C VAL A 200 -9.72 -11.88 9.88
N ALA A 201 -9.65 -11.92 11.21
CA ALA A 201 -10.73 -12.48 12.05
C ALA A 201 -12.05 -11.75 11.81
N ILE A 202 -12.04 -10.41 11.71
CA ILE A 202 -13.24 -9.61 11.42
C ILE A 202 -13.81 -9.96 10.05
N VAL A 203 -12.97 -10.05 9.00
CA VAL A 203 -13.41 -10.45 7.66
C VAL A 203 -14.03 -11.84 7.69
N VAL A 204 -13.37 -12.80 8.37
CA VAL A 204 -13.89 -14.17 8.51
C VAL A 204 -15.20 -14.19 9.29
N LEU A 205 -15.35 -13.38 10.35
CA LEU A 205 -16.60 -13.26 11.09
C LEU A 205 -17.74 -12.73 10.20
N VAL A 206 -17.49 -11.69 9.41
CA VAL A 206 -18.48 -11.16 8.45
C VAL A 206 -18.87 -12.24 7.44
N ILE A 207 -17.92 -12.97 6.88
CA ILE A 207 -18.18 -14.06 5.94
C ILE A 207 -18.99 -15.16 6.64
N ALA A 208 -18.59 -15.62 7.81
CA ALA A 208 -19.21 -16.74 8.50
C ALA A 208 -20.65 -16.42 8.94
N PHE A 209 -20.87 -15.29 9.59
CA PHE A 209 -22.20 -14.89 10.05
C PHE A 209 -23.07 -14.36 8.90
N GLY A 210 -22.50 -13.60 7.97
CA GLY A 210 -23.21 -13.08 6.82
C GLY A 210 -23.70 -14.19 5.88
N ALA A 211 -22.98 -15.31 5.80
CA ALA A 211 -23.38 -16.46 4.97
C ALA A 211 -24.78 -17.03 5.34
N PHE A 212 -25.21 -16.90 6.60
CA PHE A 212 -26.53 -17.33 7.03
C PHE A 212 -27.66 -16.44 6.49
N TYR A 213 -27.36 -15.22 6.07
CA TYR A 213 -28.32 -14.23 5.57
C TYR A 213 -28.23 -14.04 4.06
N VAL A 214 -27.51 -14.91 3.37
CA VAL A 214 -27.41 -14.92 1.91
C VAL A 214 -28.72 -15.40 1.32
N SER A 215 -29.33 -14.57 0.45
CA SER A 215 -30.48 -14.95 -0.39
C SER A 215 -30.01 -15.20 -1.82
N ALA A 216 -30.32 -16.37 -2.36
CA ALA A 216 -30.01 -16.72 -3.74
C ALA A 216 -30.71 -15.80 -4.77
N ASP A 217 -31.79 -15.14 -4.38
CA ASP A 217 -32.51 -14.19 -5.23
C ASP A 217 -31.72 -12.94 -5.51
N ASN A 218 -30.85 -12.52 -4.57
CA ASN A 218 -29.94 -11.40 -4.75
C ASN A 218 -28.87 -11.65 -5.83
N TRP A 219 -28.63 -12.93 -6.18
CA TRP A 219 -27.70 -13.32 -7.23
C TRP A 219 -28.38 -13.54 -8.59
N ARG A 220 -29.64 -13.20 -8.72
CA ARG A 220 -30.40 -13.37 -9.96
C ARG A 220 -30.80 -12.02 -10.57
N PRO A 221 -30.35 -11.70 -11.81
CA PRO A 221 -29.38 -12.46 -12.61
C PRO A 221 -27.94 -12.34 -12.07
N PHE A 222 -27.16 -13.45 -12.14
CA PHE A 222 -25.76 -13.44 -11.62
C PHE A 222 -24.87 -12.46 -12.38
N ILE A 223 -25.02 -12.41 -13.71
CA ILE A 223 -24.45 -11.37 -14.57
C ILE A 223 -25.62 -10.51 -15.04
N PRO A 224 -25.85 -9.30 -14.47
CA PRO A 224 -26.90 -8.41 -14.92
C PRO A 224 -26.71 -8.03 -16.39
N GLU A 225 -27.79 -7.74 -17.09
CA GLU A 225 -27.73 -7.30 -18.49
C GLU A 225 -26.97 -5.99 -18.61
N ASN A 226 -26.19 -5.84 -19.69
CA ASN A 226 -25.47 -4.62 -19.95
C ASN A 226 -26.44 -3.47 -20.20
N SER A 227 -26.19 -2.31 -19.57
CA SER A 227 -27.03 -1.12 -19.69
C SER A 227 -26.94 -0.39 -21.04
N GLY A 228 -26.15 -0.91 -21.99
CA GLY A 228 -25.82 -0.24 -23.25
C GLY A 228 -24.50 0.58 -23.17
N GLU A 229 -23.94 0.75 -21.99
CA GLU A 229 -22.65 1.41 -21.77
C GLU A 229 -21.56 0.40 -21.49
N TRP A 230 -20.37 0.59 -22.08
CA TRP A 230 -19.23 -0.28 -21.82
C TRP A 230 -18.81 -0.20 -20.35
N GLY A 231 -18.72 -1.35 -19.71
CA GLY A 231 -18.27 -1.44 -18.32
C GLY A 231 -19.35 -1.22 -17.28
N VAL A 232 -20.63 -1.11 -17.68
CA VAL A 232 -21.77 -1.08 -16.79
C VAL A 232 -22.57 -2.36 -17.01
N TYR A 233 -22.38 -3.31 -16.10
CA TYR A 233 -22.95 -4.67 -16.11
C TYR A 233 -22.55 -5.50 -17.35
N GLY A 234 -23.08 -6.72 -17.46
CA GLY A 234 -22.67 -7.68 -18.47
C GLY A 234 -21.19 -8.10 -18.32
N TRP A 235 -20.65 -8.78 -19.31
CA TRP A 235 -19.23 -9.18 -19.31
C TRP A 235 -18.27 -7.98 -19.37
N SER A 236 -18.63 -6.90 -20.04
CA SER A 236 -17.84 -5.68 -20.03
C SER A 236 -17.75 -5.07 -18.63
N GLY A 237 -18.82 -5.14 -17.85
CA GLY A 237 -18.87 -4.73 -16.45
C GLY A 237 -17.97 -5.58 -15.57
N VAL A 238 -17.99 -6.91 -15.76
CA VAL A 238 -17.09 -7.84 -15.04
C VAL A 238 -15.63 -7.53 -15.33
N LEU A 239 -15.26 -7.26 -16.59
CA LEU A 239 -13.88 -6.92 -16.97
C LEU A 239 -13.47 -5.56 -16.43
N ARG A 240 -14.35 -4.56 -16.50
CA ARG A 240 -14.07 -3.23 -15.88
C ARG A 240 -13.90 -3.33 -14.37
N ALA A 241 -14.79 -4.08 -13.71
CA ALA A 241 -14.69 -4.34 -12.29
C ALA A 241 -13.37 -5.08 -11.93
N ALA A 242 -12.95 -6.06 -12.76
CA ALA A 242 -11.66 -6.73 -12.57
C ALA A 242 -10.49 -5.74 -12.59
N GLY A 243 -10.49 -4.76 -13.49
CA GLY A 243 -9.51 -3.67 -13.50
C GLY A 243 -9.57 -2.79 -12.24
N ILE A 244 -10.78 -2.49 -11.74
CA ILE A 244 -10.96 -1.72 -10.51
C ILE A 244 -10.49 -2.51 -9.29
N VAL A 245 -10.92 -3.77 -9.15
CA VAL A 245 -10.55 -4.59 -7.98
C VAL A 245 -9.12 -5.10 -8.05
N PHE A 246 -8.42 -5.00 -9.19
CA PHE A 246 -6.97 -5.18 -9.25
C PHE A 246 -6.25 -4.27 -8.25
N PHE A 247 -6.76 -3.05 -8.08
CA PHE A 247 -6.27 -2.11 -7.06
C PHE A 247 -6.41 -2.65 -5.62
N ALA A 248 -7.33 -3.59 -5.39
CA ALA A 248 -7.49 -4.24 -4.09
C ALA A 248 -6.32 -5.17 -3.72
N TYR A 249 -5.54 -5.60 -4.71
CA TYR A 249 -4.37 -6.45 -4.50
C TYR A 249 -3.08 -5.66 -4.29
N LEU A 250 -3.09 -4.33 -4.45
CA LEU A 250 -1.92 -3.50 -4.20
C LEU A 250 -1.36 -3.77 -2.80
N GLY A 251 -0.05 -3.90 -2.71
CA GLY A 251 0.66 -4.16 -1.46
C GLY A 251 1.28 -5.57 -1.38
N PHE A 252 0.96 -6.52 -2.27
CA PHE A 252 1.66 -7.81 -2.29
C PHE A 252 3.16 -7.63 -2.61
N ASP A 253 3.50 -6.65 -3.43
CA ASP A 253 4.85 -6.24 -3.79
C ASP A 253 5.62 -5.62 -2.60
N ALA A 254 4.91 -5.04 -1.63
CA ALA A 254 5.51 -4.50 -0.40
C ALA A 254 6.28 -5.57 0.39
N VAL A 255 5.91 -6.86 0.26
CA VAL A 255 6.66 -7.98 0.83
C VAL A 255 8.08 -8.01 0.28
N SER A 256 8.27 -7.71 -1.00
CA SER A 256 9.59 -7.68 -1.64
C SER A 256 10.49 -6.59 -1.05
N THR A 257 9.92 -5.48 -0.56
CA THR A 257 10.69 -4.41 0.09
C THR A 257 11.25 -4.83 1.45
N ALA A 258 10.71 -5.88 2.07
CA ALA A 258 11.18 -6.46 3.32
C ALA A 258 12.20 -7.61 3.13
N ALA A 259 12.68 -7.85 1.90
CA ALA A 259 13.58 -8.96 1.58
C ALA A 259 14.86 -8.96 2.45
N GLN A 260 15.41 -7.79 2.77
CA GLN A 260 16.61 -7.67 3.62
C GLN A 260 16.36 -8.02 5.09
N GLU A 261 15.11 -7.97 5.55
CA GLU A 261 14.71 -8.34 6.91
C GLU A 261 14.32 -9.84 7.00
N ALA A 262 14.24 -10.55 5.87
CA ALA A 262 13.89 -11.96 5.82
C ALA A 262 15.06 -12.86 6.31
N LYS A 263 14.71 -13.94 7.04
CA LYS A 263 15.70 -14.93 7.52
C LYS A 263 16.36 -15.65 6.35
N ASN A 264 15.56 -16.16 5.43
CA ASN A 264 15.98 -16.82 4.20
C ASN A 264 15.28 -16.16 3.00
N PRO A 265 15.79 -15.01 2.50
CA PRO A 265 15.09 -14.20 1.50
C PRO A 265 14.69 -15.00 0.26
N GLN A 266 15.56 -15.86 -0.24
CA GLN A 266 15.33 -16.65 -1.44
C GLN A 266 14.13 -17.61 -1.35
N ARG A 267 13.77 -18.05 -0.14
CA ARG A 267 12.65 -18.95 0.11
C ARG A 267 11.47 -18.21 0.72
N ASP A 268 11.73 -17.38 1.73
CA ASP A 268 10.70 -16.85 2.59
C ASP A 268 9.92 -15.71 1.91
N VAL A 269 10.58 -14.91 1.04
CA VAL A 269 9.92 -13.81 0.30
C VAL A 269 8.96 -14.34 -0.76
N PRO A 270 9.32 -15.30 -1.62
CA PRO A 270 8.36 -15.96 -2.53
C PRO A 270 7.14 -16.53 -1.81
N ILE A 271 7.35 -17.24 -0.70
CA ILE A 271 6.25 -17.80 0.10
C ILE A 271 5.37 -16.68 0.64
N GLY A 272 5.96 -15.57 1.10
CA GLY A 272 5.25 -14.41 1.59
C GLY A 272 4.35 -13.76 0.54
N ILE A 273 4.89 -13.54 -0.66
CA ILE A 273 4.17 -12.93 -1.80
C ILE A 273 3.01 -13.83 -2.24
N LEU A 274 3.30 -15.08 -2.60
CA LEU A 274 2.29 -15.98 -3.15
C LEU A 274 1.26 -16.40 -2.08
N GLY A 275 1.72 -16.64 -0.85
CA GLY A 275 0.83 -16.97 0.27
C GLY A 275 -0.16 -15.85 0.59
N SER A 276 0.31 -14.59 0.59
CA SER A 276 -0.59 -13.44 0.80
C SER A 276 -1.62 -13.28 -0.32
N LEU A 277 -1.20 -13.45 -1.59
CA LEU A 277 -2.11 -13.38 -2.74
C LEU A 277 -3.20 -14.44 -2.68
N VAL A 278 -2.84 -15.70 -2.37
CA VAL A 278 -3.81 -16.80 -2.28
C VAL A 278 -4.82 -16.54 -1.16
N ILE A 279 -4.34 -16.18 0.03
CA ILE A 279 -5.21 -15.90 1.19
C ILE A 279 -6.15 -14.71 0.87
N CYS A 280 -5.63 -13.61 0.33
CA CYS A 280 -6.42 -12.44 0.02
C CYS A 280 -7.45 -12.71 -1.08
N THR A 281 -7.07 -13.43 -2.14
CA THR A 281 -8.01 -13.81 -3.22
C THR A 281 -9.17 -14.64 -2.68
N LEU A 282 -8.88 -15.64 -1.84
CA LEU A 282 -9.92 -16.46 -1.22
C LEU A 282 -10.88 -15.62 -0.38
N LEU A 283 -10.33 -14.74 0.47
CA LEU A 283 -11.15 -13.87 1.31
C LEU A 283 -11.98 -12.87 0.49
N TYR A 284 -11.44 -12.32 -0.60
CA TYR A 284 -12.14 -11.39 -1.48
C TYR A 284 -13.29 -12.05 -2.22
N VAL A 285 -13.07 -13.25 -2.75
CA VAL A 285 -14.08 -14.07 -3.43
C VAL A 285 -15.23 -14.40 -2.47
N LEU A 286 -14.89 -14.89 -1.27
CA LEU A 286 -15.91 -15.23 -0.27
C LEU A 286 -16.67 -14.01 0.22
N MET A 287 -15.97 -12.93 0.54
CA MET A 287 -16.57 -11.69 1.04
C MET A 287 -17.50 -11.05 0.00
N SER A 288 -17.07 -11.00 -1.27
CA SER A 288 -17.87 -10.43 -2.35
C SER A 288 -19.15 -11.25 -2.62
N GLY A 289 -19.04 -12.58 -2.55
CA GLY A 289 -20.19 -13.47 -2.65
C GLY A 289 -21.18 -13.24 -1.51
N VAL A 290 -20.70 -13.22 -0.27
CA VAL A 290 -21.55 -12.99 0.90
C VAL A 290 -22.21 -11.62 0.85
N LEU A 291 -21.47 -10.55 0.60
CA LEU A 291 -22.02 -9.18 0.56
C LEU A 291 -23.12 -9.03 -0.50
N THR A 292 -22.90 -9.53 -1.71
CA THR A 292 -23.89 -9.46 -2.79
C THR A 292 -25.07 -10.41 -2.58
N GLY A 293 -24.89 -11.43 -1.74
CA GLY A 293 -25.96 -12.33 -1.33
C GLY A 293 -26.82 -11.79 -0.17
N MET A 294 -26.20 -11.07 0.78
CA MET A 294 -26.90 -10.45 1.91
C MET A 294 -27.78 -9.27 1.47
N LEU A 295 -27.32 -8.49 0.52
CA LEU A 295 -28.00 -7.27 0.09
C LEU A 295 -28.00 -7.15 -1.43
N PRO A 296 -29.13 -6.69 -2.05
CA PRO A 296 -29.12 -6.37 -3.48
C PRO A 296 -27.99 -5.42 -3.85
N TYR A 297 -27.20 -5.78 -4.86
CA TYR A 297 -25.97 -5.08 -5.22
C TYR A 297 -26.09 -3.56 -5.43
N PRO A 298 -27.22 -2.98 -5.94
CA PRO A 298 -27.34 -1.54 -6.09
C PRO A 298 -27.30 -0.80 -4.75
N ARG A 299 -27.71 -1.45 -3.66
CA ARG A 299 -27.68 -0.87 -2.30
C ARG A 299 -26.30 -0.90 -1.66
N LEU A 300 -25.35 -1.63 -2.26
CA LEU A 300 -23.95 -1.64 -1.85
C LEU A 300 -23.15 -0.41 -2.37
N ASN A 301 -23.80 0.50 -3.09
CA ASN A 301 -23.19 1.75 -3.54
C ASN A 301 -23.03 2.74 -2.38
N ASP A 302 -22.23 2.35 -1.41
CA ASP A 302 -21.88 3.14 -0.23
C ASP A 302 -20.38 3.09 -0.01
N ALA A 303 -19.87 4.06 0.71
CA ALA A 303 -18.46 4.14 1.03
C ALA A 303 -18.03 3.19 2.17
N ALA A 304 -18.99 2.58 2.88
CA ALA A 304 -18.80 1.53 3.89
C ALA A 304 -19.79 0.36 3.65
N PRO A 305 -19.72 -0.32 2.48
CA PRO A 305 -20.72 -1.29 2.05
C PRO A 305 -20.87 -2.47 3.01
N VAL A 306 -19.80 -2.85 3.70
CA VAL A 306 -19.85 -3.93 4.71
C VAL A 306 -20.74 -3.53 5.90
N ALA A 307 -20.62 -2.31 6.38
CA ALA A 307 -21.47 -1.82 7.47
C ALA A 307 -22.94 -1.76 7.03
N VAL A 308 -23.21 -1.24 5.83
CA VAL A 308 -24.57 -1.17 5.26
C VAL A 308 -25.20 -2.57 5.13
N ALA A 309 -24.43 -3.58 4.71
CA ALA A 309 -24.91 -4.95 4.62
C ALA A 309 -25.26 -5.55 6.00
N LEU A 310 -24.48 -5.23 7.03
CA LEU A 310 -24.77 -5.68 8.41
C LEU A 310 -25.97 -4.93 9.00
N GLU A 311 -26.09 -3.63 8.78
CA GLU A 311 -27.20 -2.79 9.26
C GLU A 311 -28.56 -3.23 8.65
N ALA A 312 -28.55 -3.85 7.48
CA ALA A 312 -29.77 -4.38 6.85
C ALA A 312 -30.36 -5.60 7.59
N HIS A 313 -29.59 -6.22 8.50
CA HIS A 313 -29.99 -7.42 9.26
C HIS A 313 -29.92 -7.14 10.76
N PRO A 314 -31.06 -6.96 11.46
CA PRO A 314 -31.10 -6.64 12.89
C PRO A 314 -30.29 -7.58 13.77
N GLU A 315 -30.23 -8.87 13.41
CA GLU A 315 -29.51 -9.90 14.15
C GLU A 315 -27.97 -9.73 14.06
N LEU A 316 -27.48 -8.97 13.08
CA LEU A 316 -26.05 -8.72 12.86
C LEU A 316 -25.60 -7.34 13.36
N LEU A 317 -26.47 -6.53 13.92
CA LEU A 317 -26.12 -5.19 14.43
C LEU A 317 -24.99 -5.20 15.46
N TRP A 318 -24.91 -6.27 16.29
CA TRP A 318 -23.82 -6.43 17.26
C TRP A 318 -22.43 -6.50 16.60
N LEU A 319 -22.37 -6.96 15.35
CA LEU A 319 -21.12 -7.09 14.58
C LEU A 319 -20.70 -5.77 13.92
N THR A 320 -21.62 -4.81 13.74
CA THR A 320 -21.36 -3.54 13.06
C THR A 320 -20.22 -2.75 13.73
N ILE A 321 -20.30 -2.53 15.05
CA ILE A 321 -19.26 -1.78 15.79
C ILE A 321 -17.89 -2.48 15.73
N PRO A 322 -17.75 -3.79 16.03
CA PRO A 322 -16.50 -4.52 15.84
C PRO A 322 -15.93 -4.40 14.43
N VAL A 323 -16.80 -4.47 13.40
CA VAL A 323 -16.37 -4.34 11.98
C VAL A 323 -15.87 -2.94 11.68
N LEU A 324 -16.58 -1.90 12.14
CA LEU A 324 -16.15 -0.50 11.97
C LEU A 324 -14.78 -0.25 12.62
N ILE A 325 -14.59 -0.70 13.86
CA ILE A 325 -13.31 -0.57 14.57
C ILE A 325 -12.20 -1.33 13.85
N GLY A 326 -12.49 -2.57 13.43
CA GLY A 326 -11.50 -3.38 12.73
C GLY A 326 -11.16 -2.87 11.34
N ALA A 327 -12.11 -2.30 10.62
CA ALA A 327 -11.86 -1.64 9.35
C ALA A 327 -10.97 -0.41 9.55
N VAL A 328 -11.27 0.45 10.54
CA VAL A 328 -10.45 1.63 10.88
C VAL A 328 -9.02 1.22 11.25
N ALA A 329 -8.84 0.24 12.13
CA ALA A 329 -7.53 -0.28 12.51
C ALA A 329 -6.81 -0.93 11.33
N GLY A 330 -7.52 -1.72 10.54
CA GLY A 330 -7.00 -2.40 9.35
C GLY A 330 -6.51 -1.43 8.28
N LEU A 331 -7.31 -0.42 7.95
CA LEU A 331 -6.96 0.63 6.98
C LEU A 331 -5.77 1.48 7.46
N THR A 332 -5.70 1.78 8.76
CA THR A 332 -4.52 2.46 9.36
C THR A 332 -3.24 1.64 9.15
N SER A 333 -3.30 0.32 9.37
CA SER A 333 -2.16 -0.57 9.14
C SER A 333 -1.71 -0.58 7.67
N VAL A 334 -2.64 -0.58 6.73
CA VAL A 334 -2.32 -0.52 5.28
C VAL A 334 -1.61 0.78 4.94
N MET A 335 -2.12 1.93 5.42
CA MET A 335 -1.47 3.22 5.20
C MET A 335 -0.04 3.24 5.74
N LEU A 336 0.18 2.73 6.96
CA LEU A 336 1.51 2.62 7.56
C LEU A 336 2.47 1.80 6.67
N VAL A 337 2.03 0.63 6.19
CA VAL A 337 2.85 -0.23 5.33
C VAL A 337 3.16 0.44 4.00
N MET A 338 2.16 1.05 3.33
CA MET A 338 2.34 1.72 2.05
C MET A 338 3.29 2.92 2.15
N MET A 339 3.09 3.79 3.15
CA MET A 339 3.96 4.96 3.35
C MET A 339 5.39 4.56 3.75
N MET A 340 5.54 3.48 4.53
CA MET A 340 6.84 2.92 4.87
C MET A 340 7.54 2.31 3.64
N ALA A 341 6.81 1.57 2.79
CA ALA A 341 7.35 1.02 1.54
C ALA A 341 7.79 2.14 0.58
N GLN A 342 7.00 3.20 0.44
CA GLN A 342 7.36 4.39 -0.31
C GLN A 342 8.68 5.01 0.16
N SER A 343 8.87 5.16 1.48
CA SER A 343 10.10 5.71 2.03
C SER A 343 11.32 4.82 1.74
N ARG A 344 11.15 3.49 1.75
CA ARG A 344 12.20 2.52 1.41
C ARG A 344 12.62 2.64 -0.06
N ILE A 345 11.65 2.78 -0.98
CA ILE A 345 11.93 2.95 -2.41
C ILE A 345 12.69 4.25 -2.66
N PHE A 346 12.28 5.35 -2.02
CA PHE A 346 13.03 6.61 -2.12
C PHE A 346 14.47 6.48 -1.64
N ASN A 347 14.72 5.79 -0.55
CA ASN A 347 16.07 5.55 -0.05
C ASN A 347 16.90 4.75 -1.06
N VAL A 348 16.36 3.66 -1.60
CA VAL A 348 17.08 2.83 -2.58
C VAL A 348 17.34 3.60 -3.86
N SER A 349 16.36 4.35 -4.38
CA SER A 349 16.52 5.15 -5.60
C SER A 349 17.59 6.24 -5.44
N ARG A 350 17.66 6.88 -4.27
CA ARG A 350 18.69 7.87 -3.96
C ARG A 350 20.10 7.27 -3.90
N TRP A 351 20.24 6.09 -3.29
CA TRP A 351 21.51 5.37 -3.24
C TRP A 351 21.97 4.92 -4.64
N LEU A 352 21.05 4.46 -5.47
CA LEU A 352 21.37 4.02 -6.82
C LEU A 352 21.68 5.21 -7.75
N ALA A 353 21.00 6.34 -7.59
CA ALA A 353 21.34 7.58 -8.30
C ALA A 353 22.68 8.16 -7.86
N ALA A 354 23.00 8.10 -6.57
CA ALA A 354 24.30 8.53 -6.06
C ALA A 354 25.46 7.60 -6.48
N ALA A 355 25.16 6.29 -6.65
CA ALA A 355 26.14 5.34 -7.19
C ALA A 355 26.31 5.42 -8.71
N GLY A 356 25.42 6.14 -9.42
CA GLY A 356 25.52 6.49 -10.84
C GLY A 356 26.38 7.71 -11.15
N VAL A 357 27.01 8.33 -10.16
CA VAL A 357 28.09 9.31 -10.41
C VAL A 357 29.20 8.61 -11.21
N PRO A 358 29.58 9.15 -12.37
CA PRO A 358 30.41 8.44 -13.34
C PRO A 358 31.72 7.95 -12.69
N ARG A 359 32.19 6.77 -13.11
CA ARG A 359 33.42 6.11 -12.66
C ARG A 359 34.69 7.01 -12.63
N ASN A 360 34.62 8.23 -13.15
CA ASN A 360 35.66 9.24 -12.96
C ASN A 360 35.75 9.80 -11.52
N ALA A 361 34.73 9.56 -10.68
CA ALA A 361 34.82 9.94 -9.25
C ALA A 361 35.64 8.94 -8.43
N SER A 362 35.70 7.67 -8.85
CA SER A 362 36.59 6.68 -8.21
C SER A 362 38.07 7.03 -8.38
N ARG A 363 38.44 7.73 -9.44
CA ARG A 363 39.79 8.31 -9.59
C ARG A 363 40.07 9.52 -8.67
N MET A 364 39.01 10.17 -8.13
CA MET A 364 39.17 11.21 -7.11
C MET A 364 39.24 10.64 -5.69
N GLU A 365 38.67 9.45 -5.45
CA GLU A 365 38.89 8.71 -4.18
C GLU A 365 40.33 8.20 -4.08
N ASP A 366 40.92 7.69 -5.16
CA ASP A 366 42.34 7.34 -5.25
C ASP A 366 43.28 8.56 -5.09
N ALA A 367 42.76 9.78 -5.33
CA ALA A 367 43.54 11.00 -5.15
C ALA A 367 43.60 11.50 -3.67
N GLY A 368 42.97 10.79 -2.72
CA GLY A 368 43.03 11.10 -1.29
C GLY A 368 42.45 12.45 -0.88
N VAL A 369 41.63 13.09 -1.74
CA VAL A 369 41.06 14.42 -1.50
C VAL A 369 39.76 14.33 -0.71
N LEU A 370 38.92 13.32 -1.00
CA LEU A 370 37.65 13.09 -0.28
C LEU A 370 37.87 12.49 1.10
N ASP A 371 38.89 11.62 1.25
CA ASP A 371 39.23 11.03 2.55
C ASP A 371 39.79 12.10 3.53
N ARG A 372 40.46 13.13 3.02
CA ARG A 372 40.91 14.29 3.86
C ARG A 372 39.78 15.22 4.27
N ALA A 373 38.73 15.35 3.44
CA ALA A 373 37.55 16.16 3.79
C ALA A 373 36.67 15.42 4.83
N ASP A 374 36.43 14.13 4.66
CA ASP A 374 35.67 13.31 5.60
C ASP A 374 36.46 13.08 6.92
N GLY A 375 37.77 12.92 6.83
CA GLY A 375 38.66 12.83 8.00
C GLY A 375 38.74 14.10 8.83
N ARG A 376 38.61 15.31 8.23
CA ARG A 376 38.54 16.59 8.95
C ARG A 376 37.17 16.79 9.61
N LEU A 377 36.07 16.51 8.90
CA LEU A 377 34.72 16.57 9.46
C LEU A 377 34.52 15.59 10.62
N ARG A 378 35.10 14.38 10.55
CA ARG A 378 35.06 13.40 11.65
C ARG A 378 35.95 13.80 12.83
N ARG A 379 37.08 14.49 12.64
CA ARG A 379 37.93 14.98 13.72
C ARG A 379 37.32 16.16 14.45
N ASP A 380 36.70 17.09 13.75
CA ASP A 380 36.02 18.22 14.37
C ASP A 380 34.77 17.79 15.12
N HIS A 381 34.03 16.80 14.59
CA HIS A 381 32.88 16.19 15.28
C HIS A 381 33.30 15.38 16.52
N ARG A 382 34.45 14.69 16.49
CA ARG A 382 34.99 13.99 17.69
C ARG A 382 35.53 14.92 18.77
N ARG A 383 35.99 16.12 18.42
CA ARG A 383 36.42 17.10 19.40
C ARG A 383 35.31 17.86 20.09
N SER A 384 34.14 18.00 19.44
CA SER A 384 32.94 18.62 20.03
C SER A 384 32.06 17.65 20.84
N VAL A 385 32.23 16.34 20.70
CA VAL A 385 31.38 15.29 21.34
C VAL A 385 32.08 14.59 22.52
N SER A 386 33.27 15.06 22.96
CA SER A 386 33.94 14.48 24.14
C SER A 386 33.40 14.96 25.50
N ALA A 387 32.26 15.65 25.51
CA ALA A 387 31.55 15.99 26.74
C ALA A 387 30.04 15.71 26.54
N HIS A 388 29.56 14.64 27.13
CA HIS A 388 28.19 14.18 27.36
C HIS A 388 27.64 13.05 26.45
N THR A 389 27.64 11.88 27.12
CA THR A 389 26.63 10.81 27.08
C THR A 389 26.26 10.12 25.76
N THR A 390 26.60 8.85 25.77
CA THR A 390 26.08 7.73 24.95
C THR A 390 24.65 7.89 24.47
N ARG A 391 24.48 8.19 23.18
CA ARG A 391 23.25 7.92 22.39
C ARG A 391 23.62 7.13 21.14
N PRO A 392 22.84 6.13 20.71
CA PRO A 392 23.17 5.30 19.55
C PRO A 392 23.04 6.12 18.25
N ALA A 393 24.07 6.06 17.42
CA ALA A 393 24.29 6.82 16.19
C ALA A 393 23.30 6.60 15.04
N CYS A 394 22.15 5.99 15.28
CA CYS A 394 21.18 5.62 14.27
C CYS A 394 20.00 6.61 14.12
N LEU A 395 19.82 7.55 15.07
CA LEU A 395 18.68 8.48 15.05
C LEU A 395 18.91 9.73 14.20
N ASP A 396 20.17 10.20 14.08
CA ASP A 396 20.43 11.49 13.41
C ASP A 396 20.36 11.43 11.88
N ARG A 397 20.46 10.24 11.26
CA ARG A 397 20.43 10.13 9.79
C ARG A 397 19.04 10.22 9.16
N HIS A 398 17.95 10.06 9.91
CA HIS A 398 16.60 10.12 9.38
C HIS A 398 16.00 11.52 9.37
N VAL A 399 16.39 12.37 10.29
CA VAL A 399 15.89 13.75 10.42
C VAL A 399 16.47 14.67 9.34
N ASP A 400 17.76 14.54 9.02
CA ASP A 400 18.42 15.34 7.98
C ASP A 400 17.90 15.04 6.57
N CYS A 401 17.44 13.82 6.30
CA CYS A 401 16.88 13.44 5.00
C CYS A 401 15.54 14.11 4.70
N PHE A 402 14.73 14.37 5.71
CA PHE A 402 13.41 14.99 5.54
C PHE A 402 13.49 16.52 5.47
N HIS A 403 14.38 17.13 6.25
CA HIS A 403 14.63 18.58 6.21
C HIS A 403 15.20 19.03 4.87
N HIS A 404 16.10 18.26 4.26
CA HIS A 404 16.69 18.63 2.96
C HIS A 404 15.72 18.51 1.79
N SER A 405 14.74 17.58 1.85
CA SER A 405 13.72 17.44 0.81
C SER A 405 12.67 18.55 0.85
N LEU A 406 12.37 19.10 2.01
CA LEU A 406 11.45 20.25 2.18
C LEU A 406 12.10 21.56 1.75
N HIS A 407 13.39 21.79 2.05
CA HIS A 407 14.11 23.00 1.62
C HIS A 407 14.35 23.06 0.11
N TRP A 408 14.53 21.92 -0.55
CA TRP A 408 14.71 21.88 -2.01
C TRP A 408 13.42 22.20 -2.77
N ARG A 409 12.27 21.82 -2.23
CA ARG A 409 10.95 22.14 -2.84
C ARG A 409 10.55 23.60 -2.64
N ALA A 410 10.87 24.18 -1.50
CA ALA A 410 10.60 25.60 -1.25
C ALA A 410 11.52 26.52 -2.10
N GLY A 411 12.78 26.12 -2.32
CA GLY A 411 13.75 26.89 -3.12
C GLY A 411 13.51 26.82 -4.64
N ALA A 412 12.88 25.75 -5.15
CA ALA A 412 12.56 25.60 -6.56
C ALA A 412 11.28 26.37 -6.95
N ALA A 413 10.31 26.47 -6.02
CA ALA A 413 9.07 27.22 -6.25
C ALA A 413 9.27 28.75 -6.23
N LEU A 414 10.32 29.25 -5.55
CA LEU A 414 10.63 30.68 -5.45
C LEU A 414 11.53 31.21 -6.58
N ARG A 415 12.02 30.36 -7.49
CA ARG A 415 12.84 30.76 -8.66
C ARG A 415 12.11 30.72 -9.98
N SER A 416 10.82 30.34 -10.00
CA SER A 416 9.96 30.30 -11.19
C SER A 416 8.74 31.22 -11.08
N ALA A 417 8.75 32.20 -10.17
CA ALA A 417 7.78 33.28 -10.11
C ALA A 417 8.45 34.59 -10.53
#